data_374797ce47b21ef3762275b9a34622da
#
_entry.id   374797ce47b21ef3762275b9a34622da
#
_cell.length_a   1.000
_cell.length_b   1.000
_cell.length_c   1.000
_cell.angle_alpha   90.00
_cell.angle_beta   90.00
_cell.angle_gamma   90.00
#
_symmetry.space_group_name_H-M   'P 1'
#
loop_
_entity.id
_entity.type
_entity.pdbx_description
1 polymer ?
#
loop_
_entity_poly.entity_id
_entity_poly.type
_entity_poly.pdbx_seq_one_letter_code
_entity_poly.pdbx_strand_id
1 'polypeptide(L)'
;IESALLAHGIGPDTLLAVDNKSSDATRRAFEAVARDSAAPHRVLLLVNMGTEGWNCPSLFACALVRKLATSNNFVLQAATRCLRQVPGNKAPARVYLTASNKKTLEDQLAETYGTSLKALDAQHADRVEKTIHLHKPHLPPLLIKKRVLRIQRKADSGAATPLTFAVPDTPAPSGPVVQTWSPVLTASGDTRLQRLDAGDVLLQPSTPMLDAYTAAARLATSHHLPTPELLGALRSAYSQNGTQPNQDNREQLQIPEHHLDALALQIEAQRSQYEETWDEIEVAVALVKAEGFDHAEVDGQSIYTARISFAKEREPLYKQAKDTAHAALALQTSFHYEGYNFDSTPEAEFLDWTLGLLQSHPHQIEGLWFTGGLTDAGKTDLRAEYLGDDGRWHTYTPDFVLRRADGKHLVVEVKSDKLSPDIHADMARHAAGEPPQTQEGRKAVALKRWEDLNPERLRYHVMFADTALHDEGKKTVRDFILG
;
A
#
# COMPACT_ATOMS: atom_id res chain seq x y z
N ILE A 1 -26.14 -20.54 21.03
CA ILE A 1 -25.89 -19.09 21.17
C ILE A 1 -26.54 -18.59 22.45
N GLU A 2 -27.85 -18.78 22.67
CA GLU A 2 -28.55 -18.32 23.87
C GLU A 2 -27.86 -18.77 25.16
N SER A 3 -27.53 -20.06 25.28
CA SER A 3 -26.84 -20.59 26.46
C SER A 3 -25.47 -19.95 26.70
N ALA A 4 -24.74 -19.64 25.61
CA ALA A 4 -23.45 -18.96 25.71
C ALA A 4 -23.61 -17.49 26.12
N LEU A 5 -24.65 -16.81 25.64
CA LEU A 5 -24.95 -15.42 26.01
C LEU A 5 -25.38 -15.33 27.50
N LEU A 6 -26.20 -16.26 27.94
CA LEU A 6 -26.60 -16.35 29.36
C LEU A 6 -25.39 -16.57 30.28
N ALA A 7 -24.42 -17.40 29.89
CA ALA A 7 -23.18 -17.60 30.65
C ALA A 7 -22.35 -16.31 30.80
N HIS A 8 -22.54 -15.33 29.91
CA HIS A 8 -21.90 -14.00 29.94
C HIS A 8 -22.81 -12.90 30.51
N GLY A 9 -23.92 -13.27 31.16
CA GLY A 9 -24.86 -12.33 31.82
C GLY A 9 -25.74 -11.57 30.81
N ILE A 10 -25.84 -12.02 29.54
CA ILE A 10 -26.69 -11.43 28.53
C ILE A 10 -28.04 -12.14 28.58
N GLY A 11 -29.07 -11.44 29.09
CA GLY A 11 -30.41 -11.99 29.26
C GLY A 11 -31.14 -12.23 27.92
N PRO A 12 -32.12 -13.15 27.91
CA PRO A 12 -32.87 -13.50 26.71
C PRO A 12 -33.63 -12.30 26.11
N ASP A 13 -34.05 -11.35 26.96
CA ASP A 13 -34.78 -10.15 26.51
C ASP A 13 -33.93 -9.19 25.67
N THR A 14 -32.61 -9.37 25.68
CA THR A 14 -31.68 -8.58 24.88
C THR A 14 -31.37 -9.20 23.53
N LEU A 15 -31.84 -10.44 23.28
CA LEU A 15 -31.64 -11.18 22.05
C LEU A 15 -32.87 -11.06 21.14
N LEU A 16 -32.67 -10.73 19.88
CA LEU A 16 -33.70 -10.72 18.87
C LEU A 16 -33.29 -11.62 17.69
N ALA A 17 -34.03 -12.69 17.45
CA ALA A 17 -33.85 -13.56 16.31
C ALA A 17 -34.88 -13.22 15.22
N VAL A 18 -34.40 -12.96 13.99
CA VAL A 18 -35.25 -12.52 12.88
C VAL A 18 -34.90 -13.28 11.60
N ASP A 19 -35.92 -13.84 10.98
CA ASP A 19 -35.85 -14.50 9.69
C ASP A 19 -37.04 -14.12 8.79
N ASN A 20 -37.13 -14.71 7.61
CA ASN A 20 -38.22 -14.46 6.67
C ASN A 20 -39.60 -15.01 7.14
N LYS A 21 -39.64 -15.85 8.18
CA LYS A 21 -40.87 -16.44 8.78
C LYS A 21 -41.27 -15.78 10.09
N SER A 22 -40.48 -14.81 10.53
CA SER A 22 -40.75 -14.11 11.82
C SER A 22 -42.07 -13.36 11.81
N SER A 23 -42.73 -13.32 12.99
CA SER A 23 -43.98 -12.62 13.18
C SER A 23 -43.90 -11.12 12.95
N ASP A 24 -45.01 -10.46 12.69
CA ASP A 24 -45.07 -9.01 12.53
C ASP A 24 -44.62 -8.25 13.78
N ALA A 25 -44.83 -8.83 14.97
CA ALA A 25 -44.32 -8.26 16.22
C ALA A 25 -42.77 -8.27 16.25
N THR A 26 -42.16 -9.40 15.87
CA THR A 26 -40.70 -9.56 15.77
C THR A 26 -40.11 -8.62 14.73
N ARG A 27 -40.75 -8.46 13.56
CA ARG A 27 -40.32 -7.54 12.52
C ARG A 27 -40.39 -6.08 12.98
N ARG A 28 -41.48 -5.69 13.70
CA ARG A 28 -41.58 -4.36 14.30
C ARG A 28 -40.50 -4.10 15.34
N ALA A 29 -40.16 -5.09 16.18
CA ALA A 29 -39.06 -4.98 17.10
C ALA A 29 -37.71 -4.80 16.39
N PHE A 30 -37.49 -5.51 15.30
CA PHE A 30 -36.28 -5.38 14.47
C PHE A 30 -36.17 -3.98 13.84
N GLU A 31 -37.26 -3.44 13.33
CA GLU A 31 -37.27 -2.05 12.83
C GLU A 31 -37.05 -1.03 13.94
N ALA A 32 -37.60 -1.27 15.13
CA ALA A 32 -37.40 -0.38 16.26
C ALA A 32 -35.94 -0.31 16.70
N VAL A 33 -35.16 -1.41 16.66
CA VAL A 33 -33.73 -1.41 16.97
C VAL A 33 -32.95 -0.45 16.05
N ALA A 34 -33.36 -0.33 14.79
CA ALA A 34 -32.72 0.56 13.84
C ALA A 34 -33.04 2.06 14.09
N ARG A 35 -34.16 2.34 14.72
CA ARG A 35 -34.69 3.72 14.90
C ARG A 35 -34.55 4.25 16.32
N ASP A 36 -34.57 3.36 17.31
CA ASP A 36 -34.57 3.70 18.73
C ASP A 36 -33.33 3.14 19.45
N SER A 37 -32.44 4.05 19.86
CA SER A 37 -31.25 3.72 20.63
C SER A 37 -31.57 3.14 22.04
N ALA A 38 -32.79 3.35 22.54
CA ALA A 38 -33.28 2.82 23.78
C ALA A 38 -33.90 1.42 23.66
N ALA A 39 -33.98 0.83 22.45
CA ALA A 39 -34.43 -0.52 22.25
C ALA A 39 -33.63 -1.50 23.13
N PRO A 40 -34.29 -2.48 23.81
CA PRO A 40 -33.62 -3.36 24.77
C PRO A 40 -32.64 -4.35 24.08
N HIS A 41 -32.84 -4.63 22.81
CA HIS A 41 -32.08 -5.63 22.10
C HIS A 41 -30.64 -5.21 21.88
N ARG A 42 -29.68 -6.08 22.20
CA ARG A 42 -28.23 -5.88 22.06
C ARG A 42 -27.59 -6.89 21.12
N VAL A 43 -28.22 -8.03 20.90
CA VAL A 43 -27.75 -9.10 20.03
C VAL A 43 -28.85 -9.44 19.02
N LEU A 44 -28.51 -9.36 17.75
CA LEU A 44 -29.43 -9.66 16.65
C LEU A 44 -28.95 -10.91 15.92
N LEU A 45 -29.79 -11.94 15.85
CA LEU A 45 -29.55 -13.14 15.04
C LEU A 45 -30.38 -13.02 13.76
N LEU A 46 -29.71 -12.76 12.64
CA LEU A 46 -30.36 -12.48 11.38
C LEU A 46 -30.14 -13.62 10.37
N VAL A 47 -31.21 -14.11 9.75
CA VAL A 47 -31.16 -15.10 8.67
C VAL A 47 -31.87 -14.52 7.45
N ASN A 48 -31.09 -14.20 6.41
CA ASN A 48 -31.59 -13.57 5.17
C ASN A 48 -32.35 -12.25 5.40
N MET A 49 -32.04 -11.54 6.47
CA MET A 49 -32.64 -10.26 6.85
C MET A 49 -31.55 -9.20 7.06
N GLY A 50 -31.92 -7.94 6.93
CA GLY A 50 -31.00 -6.82 7.17
C GLY A 50 -29.89 -6.65 6.11
N THR A 51 -29.99 -7.27 4.95
CA THR A 51 -28.99 -7.23 3.89
C THR A 51 -29.17 -6.05 2.94
N GLU A 52 -30.39 -5.61 2.72
CA GLU A 52 -30.68 -4.44 1.87
C GLU A 52 -31.62 -3.49 2.59
N GLY A 53 -31.44 -2.19 2.37
CA GLY A 53 -32.33 -1.14 2.88
C GLY A 53 -32.36 -0.94 4.40
N TRP A 54 -31.81 -1.86 5.23
CA TRP A 54 -31.83 -1.73 6.68
C TRP A 54 -30.64 -0.88 7.16
N ASN A 55 -30.93 0.16 7.93
CA ASN A 55 -29.95 1.07 8.49
C ASN A 55 -30.02 1.08 10.01
N CYS A 56 -28.99 0.57 10.68
CA CYS A 56 -28.87 0.58 12.14
C CYS A 56 -27.56 1.26 12.56
N PRO A 57 -27.59 2.55 12.89
CA PRO A 57 -26.39 3.31 13.29
C PRO A 57 -25.72 2.76 14.56
N SER A 58 -26.48 2.11 15.43
CA SER A 58 -25.98 1.53 16.68
C SER A 58 -25.38 0.13 16.53
N LEU A 59 -25.15 -0.35 15.30
CA LEU A 59 -24.53 -1.64 15.07
C LEU A 59 -23.00 -1.51 15.12
N PHE A 60 -22.37 -2.00 16.17
CA PHE A 60 -20.93 -1.90 16.42
C PHE A 60 -20.13 -3.16 16.14
N ALA A 61 -20.81 -4.29 15.95
CA ALA A 61 -20.16 -5.54 15.59
C ALA A 61 -21.03 -6.35 14.62
N CYS A 62 -20.38 -7.09 13.75
CA CYS A 62 -21.02 -8.03 12.83
C CYS A 62 -20.25 -9.35 12.82
N ALA A 63 -20.95 -10.48 12.94
CA ALA A 63 -20.36 -11.82 12.82
C ALA A 63 -21.01 -12.57 11.66
N LEU A 64 -20.26 -12.86 10.61
CA LEU A 64 -20.70 -13.62 9.45
C LEU A 64 -20.27 -15.08 9.58
N VAL A 65 -21.10 -15.89 10.25
CA VAL A 65 -20.79 -17.29 10.58
C VAL A 65 -21.17 -18.29 9.50
N ARG A 66 -22.11 -17.94 8.61
CA ARG A 66 -22.52 -18.79 7.50
C ARG A 66 -21.62 -18.54 6.30
N LYS A 67 -21.22 -19.61 5.58
CA LYS A 67 -20.53 -19.47 4.29
C LYS A 67 -21.46 -18.78 3.28
N LEU A 68 -21.06 -17.64 2.78
CA LEU A 68 -21.81 -16.80 1.85
C LEU A 68 -21.20 -16.96 0.45
N ALA A 69 -21.60 -18.01 -0.26
CA ALA A 69 -20.91 -18.44 -1.48
C ALA A 69 -21.55 -17.91 -2.81
N THR A 70 -22.64 -17.14 -2.75
CA THR A 70 -23.52 -17.03 -3.92
C THR A 70 -23.92 -15.63 -4.38
N SER A 71 -23.51 -14.56 -3.75
CA SER A 71 -23.80 -13.22 -4.29
C SER A 71 -22.57 -12.33 -4.27
N ASN A 72 -22.26 -11.77 -5.44
CA ASN A 72 -21.27 -10.71 -5.58
C ASN A 72 -21.63 -9.58 -4.61
N ASN A 73 -20.66 -9.16 -3.80
CA ASN A 73 -20.73 -8.07 -2.82
C ASN A 73 -21.56 -8.32 -1.54
N PHE A 74 -22.20 -9.47 -1.32
CA PHE A 74 -22.99 -9.70 -0.10
C PHE A 74 -22.13 -9.68 1.18
N VAL A 75 -20.94 -10.30 1.17
CA VAL A 75 -20.04 -10.32 2.33
C VAL A 75 -19.59 -8.90 2.65
N LEU A 76 -19.21 -8.14 1.64
CA LEU A 76 -18.81 -6.75 1.79
C LEU A 76 -19.96 -5.89 2.31
N GLN A 77 -21.15 -5.98 1.74
CA GLN A 77 -22.33 -5.21 2.17
C GLN A 77 -22.74 -5.54 3.60
N ALA A 78 -22.70 -6.81 4.01
CA ALA A 78 -23.03 -7.22 5.36
C ALA A 78 -21.96 -6.77 6.36
N ALA A 79 -20.67 -6.92 6.02
CA ALA A 79 -19.57 -6.54 6.89
C ALA A 79 -19.51 -5.01 7.12
N THR A 80 -19.74 -4.21 6.09
CA THR A 80 -19.65 -2.74 6.18
C THR A 80 -20.80 -2.08 6.94
N ARG A 81 -21.86 -2.80 7.28
CA ARG A 81 -23.00 -2.24 8.02
C ARG A 81 -22.63 -1.74 9.42
N CYS A 82 -21.69 -2.41 10.09
CA CYS A 82 -21.23 -1.97 11.43
C CYS A 82 -20.12 -0.91 11.34
N LEU A 83 -19.63 -0.57 10.14
CA LEU A 83 -18.57 0.44 9.95
C LEU A 83 -19.13 1.86 9.81
N ARG A 84 -20.42 2.07 10.00
CA ARG A 84 -21.04 3.39 9.89
C ARG A 84 -20.61 4.29 11.03
N GLN A 85 -20.20 5.50 10.69
CA GLN A 85 -19.81 6.48 11.69
C GLN A 85 -21.04 7.03 12.41
N VAL A 86 -20.97 7.07 13.73
CA VAL A 86 -21.96 7.73 14.59
C VAL A 86 -21.28 8.92 15.23
N PRO A 87 -21.87 10.13 15.15
CA PRO A 87 -21.28 11.32 15.75
C PRO A 87 -20.96 11.10 17.24
N GLY A 88 -19.72 11.45 17.63
CA GLY A 88 -19.26 11.28 19.02
C GLY A 88 -18.74 9.89 19.38
N ASN A 89 -18.91 8.87 18.52
CA ASN A 89 -18.35 7.55 18.77
C ASN A 89 -17.04 7.37 18.01
N LYS A 90 -15.95 7.12 18.75
CA LYS A 90 -14.61 6.80 18.23
C LYS A 90 -14.25 5.33 18.38
N ALA A 91 -15.14 4.49 18.92
CA ALA A 91 -14.86 3.08 19.09
C ALA A 91 -14.81 2.36 17.74
N PRO A 92 -13.82 1.50 17.50
CA PRO A 92 -13.72 0.73 16.26
C PRO A 92 -14.86 -0.29 16.19
N ALA A 93 -15.46 -0.41 15.00
CA ALA A 93 -16.39 -1.50 14.73
C ALA A 93 -15.62 -2.82 14.57
N ARG A 94 -16.29 -3.95 14.90
CA ARG A 94 -15.68 -5.28 14.83
C ARG A 94 -16.43 -6.17 13.87
N VAL A 95 -15.67 -6.79 12.94
CA VAL A 95 -16.22 -7.76 11.99
C VAL A 95 -15.57 -9.12 12.23
N TYR A 96 -16.38 -10.13 12.53
CA TYR A 96 -15.93 -11.50 12.73
C TYR A 96 -16.31 -12.33 11.51
N LEU A 97 -15.33 -12.97 10.89
CA LEU A 97 -15.48 -13.71 9.66
C LEU A 97 -14.98 -15.14 9.80
N THR A 98 -15.64 -16.08 9.14
CA THR A 98 -15.05 -17.39 8.88
C THR A 98 -13.89 -17.25 7.89
N ALA A 99 -12.97 -18.22 7.84
CA ALA A 99 -11.85 -18.18 6.88
C ALA A 99 -12.31 -18.04 5.42
N SER A 100 -13.43 -18.69 5.06
CA SER A 100 -14.01 -18.59 3.71
C SER A 100 -14.58 -17.19 3.44
N ASN A 101 -15.30 -16.60 4.38
CA ASN A 101 -15.86 -15.26 4.21
C ASN A 101 -14.77 -14.19 4.23
N LYS A 102 -13.68 -14.39 4.99
CA LYS A 102 -12.51 -13.52 4.96
C LYS A 102 -11.90 -13.46 3.56
N LYS A 103 -11.66 -14.63 2.95
CA LYS A 103 -11.14 -14.70 1.58
C LYS A 103 -12.07 -14.01 0.58
N THR A 104 -13.38 -14.28 0.65
CA THR A 104 -14.37 -13.61 -0.21
C THR A 104 -14.36 -12.10 -0.03
N LEU A 105 -14.23 -11.60 1.21
CA LEU A 105 -14.15 -10.17 1.48
C LEU A 105 -12.84 -9.56 0.94
N GLU A 106 -11.71 -10.25 1.06
CA GLU A 106 -10.43 -9.83 0.49
C GLU A 106 -10.52 -9.70 -1.04
N ASP A 107 -11.08 -10.73 -1.71
CA ASP A 107 -11.28 -10.72 -3.16
C ASP A 107 -12.19 -9.55 -3.57
N GLN A 108 -13.30 -9.32 -2.87
CA GLN A 108 -14.23 -8.22 -3.15
C GLN A 108 -13.63 -6.83 -2.89
N LEU A 109 -12.82 -6.67 -1.85
CA LEU A 109 -12.11 -5.41 -1.56
C LEU A 109 -11.08 -5.10 -2.64
N ALA A 110 -10.33 -6.11 -3.09
CA ALA A 110 -9.36 -5.96 -4.16
C ALA A 110 -10.05 -5.61 -5.49
N GLU A 111 -11.14 -6.29 -5.84
CA GLU A 111 -11.88 -6.08 -7.08
C GLU A 111 -12.62 -4.73 -7.11
N THR A 112 -13.26 -4.34 -5.98
CA THR A 112 -14.14 -3.17 -5.96
C THR A 112 -13.41 -1.87 -5.61
N TYR A 113 -12.39 -1.94 -4.72
CA TYR A 113 -11.72 -0.76 -4.16
C TYR A 113 -10.20 -0.77 -4.37
N GLY A 114 -9.62 -1.80 -4.97
CA GLY A 114 -8.17 -1.93 -5.13
C GLY A 114 -7.39 -1.98 -3.81
N THR A 115 -8.05 -2.40 -2.71
CA THR A 115 -7.48 -2.42 -1.37
C THR A 115 -7.58 -3.81 -0.74
N SER A 116 -6.92 -4.03 0.39
CA SER A 116 -6.93 -5.28 1.14
C SER A 116 -7.41 -5.08 2.57
N LEU A 117 -7.87 -6.16 3.25
CA LEU A 117 -8.17 -6.12 4.69
C LEU A 117 -6.97 -5.64 5.49
N LYS A 118 -5.77 -6.08 5.13
CA LYS A 118 -4.52 -5.65 5.78
C LYS A 118 -4.29 -4.14 5.65
N ALA A 119 -4.62 -3.54 4.50
CA ALA A 119 -4.50 -2.10 4.30
C ALA A 119 -5.55 -1.32 5.11
N LEU A 120 -6.77 -1.85 5.23
CA LEU A 120 -7.82 -1.24 6.07
C LEU A 120 -7.48 -1.33 7.56
N ASP A 121 -7.02 -2.48 8.04
CA ASP A 121 -6.57 -2.64 9.43
C ASP A 121 -5.39 -1.70 9.74
N ALA A 122 -4.48 -1.51 8.80
CA ALA A 122 -3.35 -0.61 8.96
C ALA A 122 -3.75 0.87 9.09
N GLN A 123 -4.89 1.29 8.53
CA GLN A 123 -5.40 2.66 8.67
C GLN A 123 -5.93 2.95 10.08
N HIS A 124 -6.36 1.93 10.82
CA HIS A 124 -6.93 2.05 12.16
C HIS A 124 -6.01 1.54 13.28
N ALA A 125 -4.88 0.92 12.92
CA ALA A 125 -3.89 0.50 13.91
C ALA A 125 -3.30 1.73 14.61
N ASP A 126 -3.09 1.64 15.92
CA ASP A 126 -2.26 2.61 16.65
C ASP A 126 -0.91 2.71 15.93
N ARG A 127 -0.60 3.89 15.43
CA ARG A 127 0.66 4.14 14.72
C ARG A 127 1.65 4.83 15.64
N VAL A 128 2.88 4.39 15.56
CA VAL A 128 4.02 5.04 16.20
C VAL A 128 4.68 5.93 15.15
N GLU A 129 4.81 7.21 15.47
CA GLU A 129 5.57 8.15 14.66
C GLU A 129 6.92 8.39 15.33
N LYS A 130 7.99 8.31 14.55
CA LYS A 130 9.35 8.62 15.01
C LYS A 130 10.01 9.57 14.02
N THR A 131 10.73 10.55 14.54
CA THR A 131 11.68 11.32 13.75
C THR A 131 13.01 10.59 13.84
N ILE A 132 13.60 10.25 12.71
CA ILE A 132 14.90 9.58 12.61
C ILE A 132 15.93 10.53 12.03
N HIS A 133 17.17 10.40 12.49
CA HIS A 133 18.31 11.16 12.01
C HIS A 133 19.12 10.34 11.00
N LEU A 134 19.56 10.99 9.93
CA LEU A 134 20.47 10.41 8.95
C LEU A 134 21.89 10.50 9.48
N HIS A 135 22.53 9.36 9.74
CA HIS A 135 23.89 9.31 10.27
C HIS A 135 24.96 9.35 9.18
N LYS A 136 24.63 8.81 8.00
CA LYS A 136 25.54 8.74 6.86
C LYS A 136 24.86 9.35 5.61
N PRO A 137 24.93 10.69 5.45
CA PRO A 137 24.27 11.36 4.32
C PRO A 137 24.89 11.05 2.96
N HIS A 138 26.12 10.57 2.94
CA HIS A 138 26.88 10.28 1.72
C HIS A 138 27.35 8.83 1.74
N LEU A 139 26.50 7.93 1.24
CA LEU A 139 26.90 6.56 0.94
C LEU A 139 27.47 6.48 -0.48
N PRO A 140 28.46 5.59 -0.73
CA PRO A 140 28.92 5.34 -2.07
C PRO A 140 27.78 4.83 -2.94
N PRO A 141 27.55 5.41 -4.13
CA PRO A 141 26.49 4.98 -5.02
C PRO A 141 26.79 3.59 -5.61
N LEU A 142 25.74 2.89 -5.98
CA LEU A 142 25.82 1.66 -6.73
C LEU A 142 25.99 2.00 -8.24
N LEU A 143 27.16 1.75 -8.79
CA LEU A 143 27.45 1.99 -10.21
C LEU A 143 27.04 0.77 -11.04
N ILE A 144 25.94 0.88 -11.78
CA ILE A 144 25.38 -0.22 -12.57
C ILE A 144 24.98 0.22 -13.98
N LYS A 145 25.03 -0.75 -14.89
CA LYS A 145 24.30 -0.68 -16.15
C LYS A 145 22.88 -1.13 -15.92
N LYS A 146 21.91 -0.39 -16.40
CA LYS A 146 20.50 -0.80 -16.40
C LYS A 146 19.87 -0.55 -17.75
N ARG A 147 18.83 -1.31 -18.07
CA ARG A 147 17.98 -1.05 -19.24
C ARG A 147 16.90 -0.06 -18.86
N VAL A 148 16.74 0.95 -19.69
CA VAL A 148 15.68 1.93 -19.58
C VAL A 148 14.76 1.77 -20.79
N LEU A 149 13.48 1.60 -20.52
CA LEU A 149 12.47 1.54 -21.56
C LEU A 149 12.26 2.94 -22.14
N ARG A 150 12.44 3.07 -23.44
CA ARG A 150 12.05 4.25 -24.22
C ARG A 150 10.85 3.90 -25.07
N ILE A 151 9.81 4.66 -24.92
CA ILE A 151 8.60 4.54 -25.72
C ILE A 151 8.54 5.74 -26.62
N GLN A 152 8.54 5.51 -27.92
CA GLN A 152 8.52 6.55 -28.95
C GLN A 152 7.37 6.26 -29.92
N ARG A 153 6.83 7.31 -30.51
CA ARG A 153 5.84 7.14 -31.57
C ARG A 153 6.49 6.51 -32.81
N LYS A 154 5.74 5.61 -33.44
CA LYS A 154 6.13 5.04 -34.73
C LYS A 154 6.16 6.13 -35.79
N ALA A 155 7.28 6.23 -36.49
CA ALA A 155 7.51 7.26 -37.53
C ALA A 155 6.65 7.05 -38.79
N ASP A 156 6.20 5.82 -39.05
CA ASP A 156 5.58 5.40 -40.31
C ASP A 156 4.05 5.50 -40.40
N SER A 157 3.38 5.89 -39.32
CA SER A 157 1.93 6.16 -39.39
C SER A 157 1.71 7.56 -39.94
N GLY A 158 1.48 7.67 -41.26
CA GLY A 158 1.23 8.93 -41.96
C GLY A 158 0.34 9.86 -41.13
N ALA A 159 0.74 11.14 -40.95
CA ALA A 159 0.18 12.12 -40.03
C ALA A 159 -0.10 11.50 -38.63
N ALA A 160 0.95 11.45 -37.80
CA ALA A 160 0.86 10.89 -36.44
C ALA A 160 -0.37 11.43 -35.68
N THR A 161 -1.37 10.60 -35.50
CA THR A 161 -2.56 10.97 -34.73
C THR A 161 -2.10 11.27 -33.29
N PRO A 162 -2.27 12.49 -32.77
CA PRO A 162 -1.85 12.79 -31.41
C PRO A 162 -2.60 11.92 -30.40
N LEU A 163 -1.93 11.62 -29.28
CA LEU A 163 -2.62 10.97 -28.16
C LEU A 163 -3.86 11.81 -27.79
N THR A 164 -5.00 11.18 -27.74
CA THR A 164 -6.27 11.84 -27.43
C THR A 164 -6.94 11.18 -26.25
N PHE A 165 -7.59 12.01 -25.41
CA PHE A 165 -8.40 11.54 -24.33
C PHE A 165 -9.85 11.98 -24.51
N ALA A 166 -10.76 11.06 -24.19
CA ALA A 166 -12.13 11.40 -23.87
C ALA A 166 -12.22 11.60 -22.35
N VAL A 167 -12.87 12.66 -21.90
CA VAL A 167 -13.10 12.86 -20.46
C VAL A 167 -13.98 11.71 -19.96
N PRO A 168 -13.56 10.95 -18.94
CA PRO A 168 -14.34 9.82 -18.44
C PRO A 168 -15.67 10.30 -17.86
N ASP A 169 -16.75 9.62 -18.24
CA ASP A 169 -18.08 9.79 -17.63
C ASP A 169 -18.22 8.86 -16.42
N THR A 170 -17.23 8.91 -15.53
CA THR A 170 -17.26 8.13 -14.29
C THR A 170 -17.82 9.03 -13.19
N PRO A 171 -18.93 8.65 -12.56
CA PRO A 171 -19.45 9.41 -11.43
C PRO A 171 -18.40 9.47 -10.33
N ALA A 172 -18.29 10.63 -9.69
CA ALA A 172 -17.45 10.75 -8.48
C ALA A 172 -17.84 9.63 -7.51
N PRO A 173 -16.86 9.00 -6.82
CA PRO A 173 -17.17 7.98 -5.84
C PRO A 173 -18.24 8.52 -4.90
N SER A 174 -19.38 7.81 -4.79
CA SER A 174 -20.46 8.24 -3.90
C SER A 174 -19.93 8.18 -2.46
N GLY A 175 -19.73 9.33 -1.87
CA GLY A 175 -19.35 9.42 -0.47
C GLY A 175 -20.44 8.87 0.45
N PRO A 176 -20.10 8.51 1.69
CA PRO A 176 -21.09 8.12 2.66
C PRO A 176 -22.09 9.26 2.87
N VAL A 177 -23.38 8.93 2.86
CA VAL A 177 -24.44 9.87 3.24
C VAL A 177 -24.26 10.15 4.73
N VAL A 178 -23.81 11.33 5.08
CA VAL A 178 -23.73 11.78 6.48
C VAL A 178 -25.06 12.40 6.85
N GLN A 179 -25.83 11.70 7.68
CA GLN A 179 -27.00 12.26 8.32
C GLN A 179 -26.54 13.05 9.54
N THR A 180 -26.84 14.34 9.55
CA THR A 180 -26.49 15.21 10.68
C THR A 180 -27.55 15.02 11.79
N TRP A 181 -27.09 14.62 12.97
CA TRP A 181 -27.90 14.46 14.17
C TRP A 181 -27.47 15.52 15.18
N SER A 182 -28.44 16.18 15.80
CA SER A 182 -28.19 17.13 16.88
C SER A 182 -28.66 16.55 18.22
N PRO A 183 -27.85 16.68 19.28
CA PRO A 183 -28.31 16.32 20.62
C PRO A 183 -29.36 17.34 21.08
N VAL A 184 -30.56 16.86 21.43
CA VAL A 184 -31.62 17.68 21.99
C VAL A 184 -31.90 17.21 23.41
N LEU A 185 -31.88 18.15 24.36
CA LEU A 185 -32.27 17.88 25.74
C LEU A 185 -33.79 17.70 25.79
N THR A 186 -34.26 16.55 26.31
CA THR A 186 -35.68 16.31 26.49
C THR A 186 -36.17 16.95 27.81
N ALA A 187 -37.47 17.15 27.94
CA ALA A 187 -38.09 17.70 29.14
C ALA A 187 -37.83 16.84 30.40
N SER A 188 -37.44 15.58 30.25
CA SER A 188 -37.02 14.68 31.33
C SER A 188 -35.51 14.78 31.67
N GLY A 189 -34.75 15.67 31.03
CA GLY A 189 -33.32 15.82 31.29
C GLY A 189 -32.42 14.83 30.53
N ASP A 190 -32.99 13.96 29.71
CA ASP A 190 -32.23 13.02 28.87
C ASP A 190 -31.82 13.67 27.56
N THR A 191 -30.63 13.33 27.07
CA THR A 191 -30.15 13.79 25.76
C THR A 191 -30.60 12.79 24.70
N ARG A 192 -31.45 13.21 23.77
CA ARG A 192 -31.81 12.45 22.57
C ARG A 192 -31.15 13.02 21.34
N LEU A 193 -30.76 12.15 20.43
CA LEU A 193 -30.28 12.55 19.10
C LEU A 193 -31.51 12.75 18.20
N GLN A 194 -31.73 13.99 17.75
CA GLN A 194 -32.78 14.31 16.78
C GLN A 194 -32.15 14.52 15.41
N ARG A 195 -32.73 13.87 14.39
CA ARG A 195 -32.35 14.13 13.00
C ARG A 195 -32.67 15.59 12.67
N LEU A 196 -31.67 16.32 12.21
CA LEU A 196 -31.90 17.61 11.61
C LEU A 196 -32.56 17.41 10.25
N ASP A 197 -33.75 17.93 10.06
CA ASP A 197 -34.50 17.90 8.79
C ASP A 197 -33.88 18.79 7.67
N ALA A 198 -32.64 19.18 7.82
CA ALA A 198 -31.87 19.81 6.77
C ALA A 198 -31.34 18.67 5.85
N GLY A 199 -32.17 18.26 4.90
CA GLY A 199 -31.89 17.27 3.84
C GLY A 199 -30.61 16.43 3.98
N ASP A 200 -30.58 15.24 3.49
CA ASP A 200 -29.38 14.44 3.49
C ASP A 200 -28.21 15.25 2.89
N VAL A 201 -27.34 15.78 3.74
CA VAL A 201 -26.10 16.42 3.28
C VAL A 201 -25.23 15.27 2.78
N LEU A 202 -25.29 15.04 1.48
CA LEU A 202 -24.23 14.34 0.78
C LEU A 202 -22.97 15.16 1.05
N LEU A 203 -22.15 14.74 2.01
CA LEU A 203 -20.75 15.07 1.95
C LEU A 203 -20.29 14.42 0.65
N GLN A 204 -20.30 15.18 -0.43
CA GLN A 204 -19.50 14.79 -1.58
C GLN A 204 -18.10 14.61 -1.00
N PRO A 205 -17.52 13.40 -1.07
CA PRO A 205 -16.11 13.28 -0.79
C PRO A 205 -15.49 14.37 -1.68
N SER A 206 -14.66 15.21 -1.10
CA SER A 206 -13.86 16.11 -1.93
C SER A 206 -13.05 15.18 -2.80
N THR A 207 -13.50 14.99 -4.04
CA THR A 207 -12.77 14.16 -4.99
C THR A 207 -11.39 14.79 -5.10
N PRO A 208 -10.32 14.10 -4.73
CA PRO A 208 -9.00 14.68 -4.83
C PRO A 208 -8.80 15.18 -6.26
N MET A 209 -8.49 16.47 -6.38
CA MET A 209 -8.24 17.09 -7.67
C MET A 209 -6.74 17.21 -7.86
N LEU A 210 -6.27 16.81 -9.02
CA LEU A 210 -4.88 16.93 -9.43
C LEU A 210 -4.76 18.05 -10.46
N ASP A 211 -3.72 18.86 -10.38
CA ASP A 211 -3.38 19.71 -11.51
C ASP A 211 -2.95 18.86 -12.73
N ALA A 212 -3.12 19.43 -13.92
CA ALA A 212 -2.87 18.69 -15.16
C ALA A 212 -1.43 18.18 -15.29
N TYR A 213 -0.45 18.88 -14.70
CA TYR A 213 0.95 18.44 -14.73
C TYR A 213 1.15 17.22 -13.82
N THR A 214 0.62 17.25 -12.60
CA THR A 214 0.68 16.12 -11.67
C THR A 214 -0.02 14.89 -12.24
N ALA A 215 -1.20 15.05 -12.85
CA ALA A 215 -1.90 13.96 -13.52
C ALA A 215 -1.08 13.40 -14.70
N ALA A 216 -0.52 14.28 -15.56
CA ALA A 216 0.34 13.86 -16.65
C ALA A 216 1.60 13.15 -16.17
N ALA A 217 2.25 13.64 -15.11
CA ALA A 217 3.45 13.03 -14.56
C ALA A 217 3.17 11.64 -13.98
N ARG A 218 2.04 11.44 -13.28
CA ARG A 218 1.64 10.13 -12.77
C ARG A 218 1.39 9.13 -13.91
N LEU A 219 0.64 9.53 -14.94
CA LEU A 219 0.38 8.68 -16.11
C LEU A 219 1.69 8.43 -16.90
N ALA A 220 2.56 9.44 -17.06
CA ALA A 220 3.86 9.31 -17.71
C ALA A 220 4.73 8.26 -17.01
N THR A 221 4.82 8.32 -15.69
CA THR A 221 5.61 7.36 -14.91
C THR A 221 5.07 5.94 -15.04
N SER A 222 3.75 5.76 -14.97
CA SER A 222 3.13 4.43 -15.05
C SER A 222 3.18 3.79 -16.44
N HIS A 223 3.27 4.59 -17.50
CA HIS A 223 3.23 4.11 -18.89
C HIS A 223 4.52 4.39 -19.69
N HIS A 224 5.54 4.98 -19.05
CA HIS A 224 6.80 5.41 -19.69
C HIS A 224 6.62 6.33 -20.93
N LEU A 225 5.54 7.10 -20.94
CA LEU A 225 5.26 8.05 -22.01
C LEU A 225 5.83 9.44 -21.70
N PRO A 226 6.14 10.26 -22.72
CA PRO A 226 6.63 11.62 -22.49
C PRO A 226 5.58 12.50 -21.78
N THR A 227 5.91 13.06 -20.64
CA THR A 227 5.03 13.96 -19.87
C THR A 227 4.47 15.12 -20.70
N PRO A 228 5.24 15.80 -21.58
CA PRO A 228 4.70 16.88 -22.41
C PRO A 228 3.57 16.44 -23.34
N GLU A 229 3.64 15.23 -23.86
CA GLU A 229 2.61 14.67 -24.75
C GLU A 229 1.31 14.41 -23.99
N LEU A 230 1.41 13.75 -22.84
CA LEU A 230 0.26 13.50 -21.96
C LEU A 230 -0.35 14.80 -21.46
N LEU A 231 0.46 15.77 -21.07
CA LEU A 231 -0.01 17.09 -20.63
C LEU A 231 -0.76 17.80 -21.75
N GLY A 232 -0.26 17.74 -22.98
CA GLY A 232 -0.94 18.30 -24.17
C GLY A 232 -2.30 17.64 -24.41
N ALA A 233 -2.35 16.32 -24.37
CA ALA A 233 -3.59 15.54 -24.55
C ALA A 233 -4.63 15.81 -23.45
N LEU A 234 -4.20 15.87 -22.17
CA LEU A 234 -5.08 16.21 -21.05
C LEU A 234 -5.63 17.63 -21.15
N ARG A 235 -4.78 18.59 -21.47
CA ARG A 235 -5.24 19.98 -21.69
C ARG A 235 -6.25 20.05 -22.83
N SER A 236 -6.01 19.37 -23.94
CA SER A 236 -6.95 19.35 -25.06
C SER A 236 -8.30 18.76 -24.65
N ALA A 237 -8.32 17.65 -23.94
CA ALA A 237 -9.55 16.97 -23.53
C ALA A 237 -10.37 17.77 -22.51
N TYR A 238 -9.73 18.29 -21.46
CA TYR A 238 -10.42 18.93 -20.36
C TYR A 238 -10.72 20.41 -20.58
N SER A 239 -9.98 21.12 -21.47
CA SER A 239 -10.29 22.52 -21.82
C SER A 239 -11.57 22.64 -22.65
N GLN A 240 -11.96 21.60 -23.38
CA GLN A 240 -13.17 21.62 -24.21
C GLN A 240 -14.47 21.48 -23.39
N ASN A 241 -14.38 21.01 -22.14
CA ASN A 241 -15.56 20.77 -21.28
C ASN A 241 -15.98 21.96 -20.40
N GLY A 242 -15.70 23.19 -20.78
CA GLY A 242 -16.33 24.39 -20.23
C GLY A 242 -15.67 24.99 -18.99
N THR A 243 -14.47 24.59 -18.61
CA THR A 243 -13.68 25.34 -17.64
C THR A 243 -13.02 26.50 -18.36
N GLN A 244 -13.69 27.67 -18.39
CA GLN A 244 -13.15 28.90 -18.97
C GLN A 244 -11.92 29.35 -18.19
N PRO A 245 -10.82 29.71 -18.86
CA PRO A 245 -9.64 30.26 -18.20
C PRO A 245 -9.98 31.63 -17.60
N ASN A 246 -9.72 31.79 -16.33
CA ASN A 246 -9.76 33.08 -15.68
C ASN A 246 -8.46 33.84 -16.08
N GLN A 247 -8.59 35.04 -16.66
CA GLN A 247 -7.47 35.75 -17.33
C GLN A 247 -6.33 36.19 -16.39
N ASP A 248 -6.45 36.01 -15.06
CA ASP A 248 -5.49 36.57 -14.09
C ASP A 248 -4.65 35.52 -13.32
N ASN A 249 -4.86 34.23 -13.53
CA ASN A 249 -4.02 33.19 -12.89
C ASN A 249 -3.69 32.08 -13.86
N ARG A 250 -2.41 31.70 -13.92
CA ARG A 250 -1.90 30.53 -14.64
C ARG A 250 -2.78 29.33 -14.33
N GLU A 251 -3.61 28.98 -15.29
CA GLU A 251 -4.63 27.95 -15.19
C GLU A 251 -4.08 26.67 -14.60
N GLN A 252 -4.49 26.33 -13.41
CA GLN A 252 -4.38 24.99 -12.92
C GLN A 252 -5.63 24.23 -13.36
N LEU A 253 -5.59 23.67 -14.56
CA LEU A 253 -6.58 22.72 -15.01
C LEU A 253 -6.62 21.58 -14.00
N GLN A 254 -7.80 21.36 -13.39
CA GLN A 254 -8.00 20.36 -12.34
C GLN A 254 -8.60 19.09 -12.93
N ILE A 255 -7.97 17.96 -12.66
CA ILE A 255 -8.38 16.64 -13.12
C ILE A 255 -8.76 15.78 -11.91
N PRO A 256 -9.98 15.24 -11.86
CA PRO A 256 -10.37 14.35 -10.77
C PRO A 256 -9.45 13.12 -10.70
N GLU A 257 -8.91 12.82 -9.53
CA GLU A 257 -7.98 11.69 -9.37
C GLU A 257 -8.60 10.35 -9.80
N HIS A 258 -9.89 10.15 -9.56
CA HIS A 258 -10.61 8.94 -9.98
C HIS A 258 -10.72 8.76 -11.51
N HIS A 259 -10.42 9.79 -12.32
CA HIS A 259 -10.32 9.65 -13.77
C HIS A 259 -9.05 8.96 -14.23
N LEU A 260 -7.99 8.91 -13.40
CA LEU A 260 -6.68 8.41 -13.83
C LEU A 260 -6.74 6.97 -14.33
N ASP A 261 -7.54 6.10 -13.69
CA ASP A 261 -7.68 4.71 -14.12
C ASP A 261 -8.33 4.58 -15.49
N ALA A 262 -9.38 5.35 -15.76
CA ALA A 262 -10.04 5.36 -17.07
C ALA A 262 -9.15 5.99 -18.15
N LEU A 263 -8.35 7.01 -17.80
CA LEU A 263 -7.35 7.59 -18.71
C LEU A 263 -6.21 6.62 -19.00
N ALA A 264 -5.78 5.83 -18.02
CA ALA A 264 -4.79 4.78 -18.19
C ALA A 264 -5.26 3.72 -19.20
N LEU A 265 -6.52 3.29 -19.11
CA LEU A 265 -7.12 2.37 -20.09
C LEU A 265 -7.14 2.96 -21.49
N GLN A 266 -7.37 4.26 -21.63
CA GLN A 266 -7.33 4.93 -22.95
C GLN A 266 -5.91 5.01 -23.50
N ILE A 267 -4.87 5.13 -22.65
CA ILE A 267 -3.47 5.04 -23.07
C ILE A 267 -3.19 3.64 -23.62
N GLU A 268 -3.58 2.58 -22.88
CA GLU A 268 -3.37 1.20 -23.31
C GLU A 268 -4.07 0.90 -24.64
N ALA A 269 -5.26 1.40 -24.87
CA ALA A 269 -5.99 1.26 -26.14
C ALA A 269 -5.24 1.91 -27.33
N GLN A 270 -4.41 2.94 -27.07
CA GLN A 270 -3.61 3.64 -28.07
C GLN A 270 -2.15 3.17 -28.11
N ARG A 271 -1.77 2.16 -27.32
CA ARG A 271 -0.40 1.66 -27.18
C ARG A 271 0.22 1.20 -28.51
N SER A 272 -0.59 0.68 -29.43
CA SER A 272 -0.13 0.23 -30.75
C SER A 272 0.51 1.33 -31.63
N GLN A 273 0.27 2.59 -31.29
CA GLN A 273 0.89 3.75 -31.98
C GLN A 273 2.35 3.99 -31.58
N TYR A 274 2.81 3.30 -30.56
CA TYR A 274 4.15 3.46 -30.00
C TYR A 274 5.01 2.23 -30.27
N GLU A 275 6.31 2.46 -30.36
CA GLU A 275 7.33 1.42 -30.34
C GLU A 275 8.11 1.48 -29.04
N GLU A 276 8.53 0.32 -28.57
CA GLU A 276 9.31 0.17 -27.37
C GLU A 276 10.75 -0.16 -27.73
N THR A 277 11.67 0.65 -27.24
CA THR A 277 13.11 0.41 -27.37
C THR A 277 13.74 0.37 -25.98
N TRP A 278 14.82 -0.41 -25.87
CA TRP A 278 15.53 -0.54 -24.62
C TRP A 278 16.95 -0.01 -24.81
N ASP A 279 17.29 1.03 -24.05
CA ASP A 279 18.63 1.56 -23.99
C ASP A 279 19.37 1.02 -22.76
N GLU A 280 20.62 0.63 -22.92
CA GLU A 280 21.50 0.31 -21.81
C GLU A 280 22.28 1.58 -21.43
N ILE A 281 22.10 2.02 -20.18
CA ILE A 281 22.78 3.19 -19.65
C ILE A 281 23.54 2.83 -18.38
N GLU A 282 24.70 3.43 -18.16
CA GLU A 282 25.41 3.35 -16.88
C GLU A 282 24.94 4.49 -15.98
N VAL A 283 24.55 4.15 -14.75
CA VAL A 283 24.01 5.10 -13.78
C VAL A 283 24.65 4.89 -12.42
N ALA A 284 24.74 5.98 -11.66
CA ALA A 284 25.08 5.97 -10.24
C ALA A 284 23.76 5.97 -9.46
N VAL A 285 23.39 4.84 -8.86
CA VAL A 285 22.20 4.68 -8.05
C VAL A 285 22.52 5.10 -6.62
N ALA A 286 22.00 6.23 -6.18
CA ALA A 286 22.18 6.71 -4.81
C ALA A 286 21.35 5.85 -3.83
N LEU A 287 22.00 5.24 -2.85
CA LEU A 287 21.34 4.52 -1.76
C LEU A 287 20.64 5.50 -0.81
N VAL A 288 21.23 6.69 -0.64
CA VAL A 288 20.69 7.80 0.15
C VAL A 288 20.83 9.08 -0.65
N LYS A 289 19.75 9.86 -0.67
CA LYS A 289 19.68 11.21 -1.24
C LYS A 289 19.40 12.18 -0.11
N ALA A 290 20.45 12.81 0.42
CA ALA A 290 20.36 13.69 1.58
C ALA A 290 19.40 14.87 1.36
N GLU A 291 19.30 15.36 0.12
CA GLU A 291 18.39 16.43 -0.30
C GLU A 291 16.90 16.09 -0.17
N GLY A 292 16.55 14.81 -0.05
CA GLY A 292 15.19 14.33 0.19
C GLY A 292 14.77 14.29 1.66
N PHE A 293 15.66 14.70 2.57
CA PHE A 293 15.40 14.75 4.00
C PHE A 293 15.17 16.19 4.47
N ASP A 294 14.41 16.35 5.54
CA ASP A 294 14.31 17.64 6.23
C ASP A 294 15.70 18.03 6.72
N HIS A 295 16.16 19.25 6.45
CA HIS A 295 17.50 19.71 6.75
C HIS A 295 17.48 20.90 7.70
N ALA A 296 18.35 20.87 8.70
CA ALA A 296 18.62 21.98 9.60
C ALA A 296 20.12 22.08 9.87
N GLU A 297 20.62 23.31 10.07
CA GLU A 297 21.97 23.53 10.56
C GLU A 297 21.93 23.82 12.08
N VAL A 298 22.67 23.02 12.85
CA VAL A 298 22.79 23.16 14.29
C VAL A 298 24.27 23.14 14.63
N ASP A 299 24.77 24.20 15.27
CA ASP A 299 26.18 24.38 15.66
C ASP A 299 27.17 24.17 14.48
N GLY A 300 26.77 24.57 13.25
CA GLY A 300 27.61 24.43 12.06
C GLY A 300 27.66 23.00 11.49
N GLN A 301 26.78 22.12 11.96
CA GLN A 301 26.63 20.77 11.42
C GLN A 301 25.27 20.63 10.74
N SER A 302 25.28 20.04 9.55
CA SER A 302 24.06 19.71 8.82
C SER A 302 23.41 18.47 9.43
N ILE A 303 22.18 18.63 9.92
CA ILE A 303 21.34 17.55 10.46
C ILE A 303 20.22 17.25 9.48
N TYR A 304 20.13 16.00 9.07
CA TYR A 304 19.09 15.52 8.17
C TYR A 304 18.13 14.62 8.93
N THR A 305 16.83 14.86 8.79
CA THR A 305 15.78 14.10 9.48
C THR A 305 14.69 13.64 8.54
N ALA A 306 14.01 12.57 8.92
CA ALA A 306 12.78 12.10 8.27
C ALA A 306 11.79 11.62 9.32
N ARG A 307 10.51 11.73 9.02
CA ARG A 307 9.46 11.11 9.82
C ARG A 307 9.12 9.73 9.24
N ILE A 308 9.11 8.74 10.10
CA ILE A 308 8.62 7.40 9.78
C ILE A 308 7.41 7.09 10.63
N SER A 309 6.47 6.33 10.07
CA SER A 309 5.26 5.92 10.76
C SER A 309 5.00 4.45 10.49
N PHE A 310 4.87 3.65 11.53
CA PHE A 310 4.60 2.22 11.45
C PHE A 310 3.56 1.79 12.48
N ALA A 311 2.93 0.63 12.27
CA ALA A 311 1.97 0.08 13.21
C ALA A 311 2.64 -0.23 14.55
N LYS A 312 1.97 0.09 15.67
CA LYS A 312 2.50 -0.12 17.04
C LYS A 312 2.95 -1.56 17.29
N GLU A 313 2.27 -2.52 16.69
CA GLU A 313 2.62 -3.95 16.77
C GLU A 313 4.00 -4.25 16.17
N ARG A 314 4.49 -3.38 15.27
CA ARG A 314 5.83 -3.47 14.67
C ARG A 314 6.90 -2.72 15.46
N GLU A 315 6.57 -2.07 16.57
CA GLU A 315 7.56 -1.35 17.39
C GLU A 315 8.74 -2.25 17.85
N PRO A 316 8.53 -3.56 18.16
CA PRO A 316 9.65 -4.47 18.47
C PRO A 316 10.61 -4.71 17.29
N LEU A 317 10.17 -4.44 16.06
CA LEU A 317 10.97 -4.54 14.83
C LEU A 317 11.73 -3.25 14.50
N TYR A 318 11.50 -2.17 15.23
CA TYR A 318 12.34 -0.97 15.15
C TYR A 318 13.61 -1.19 15.97
N LYS A 319 14.76 -1.23 15.30
CA LYS A 319 16.07 -1.48 15.91
C LYS A 319 17.01 -0.30 15.69
N GLN A 320 17.74 0.06 16.73
CA GLN A 320 18.89 0.95 16.64
C GLN A 320 20.19 0.13 16.75
N ALA A 321 21.33 0.70 16.39
CA ALA A 321 22.61 0.02 16.47
C ALA A 321 22.88 -0.58 17.87
N LYS A 322 22.49 0.13 18.92
CA LYS A 322 22.63 -0.32 20.32
C LYS A 322 21.82 -1.55 20.69
N ASP A 323 20.77 -1.86 19.90
CA ASP A 323 19.86 -2.99 20.14
C ASP A 323 20.38 -4.28 19.47
N THR A 324 21.48 -4.20 18.70
CA THR A 324 22.14 -5.33 18.07
C THR A 324 23.21 -5.95 18.98
N ALA A 325 23.51 -7.24 18.79
CA ALA A 325 24.57 -7.91 19.54
C ALA A 325 25.97 -7.32 19.29
N HIS A 326 26.16 -6.56 18.19
CA HIS A 326 27.43 -6.00 17.74
C HIS A 326 27.33 -4.48 17.54
N ALA A 327 26.87 -3.74 18.55
CA ALA A 327 26.49 -2.34 18.46
C ALA A 327 27.56 -1.42 17.83
N ALA A 328 28.83 -1.57 18.21
CA ALA A 328 29.92 -0.75 17.68
C ALA A 328 30.16 -1.01 16.19
N LEU A 329 30.18 -2.28 15.78
CA LEU A 329 30.31 -2.68 14.38
C LEU A 329 29.09 -2.25 13.57
N ALA A 330 27.89 -2.41 14.12
CA ALA A 330 26.64 -1.98 13.50
C ALA A 330 26.63 -0.48 13.19
N LEU A 331 27.08 0.36 14.14
CA LEU A 331 27.16 1.79 13.92
C LEU A 331 28.22 2.15 12.85
N GLN A 332 29.31 1.42 12.81
CA GLN A 332 30.37 1.64 11.83
C GLN A 332 29.98 1.20 10.42
N THR A 333 29.43 0.01 10.25
CA THR A 333 29.22 -0.64 8.94
C THR A 333 27.78 -0.57 8.43
N SER A 334 26.79 -0.37 9.33
CA SER A 334 25.38 -0.36 9.01
C SER A 334 24.73 0.98 9.33
N PHE A 335 23.60 1.01 9.92
CA PHE A 335 22.79 2.13 10.41
C PHE A 335 23.14 3.50 9.81
N HIS A 336 22.85 3.67 8.52
CA HIS A 336 23.03 4.96 7.84
C HIS A 336 22.00 6.00 8.32
N TYR A 337 20.93 5.56 8.99
CA TYR A 337 20.04 6.40 9.79
C TYR A 337 19.80 5.76 11.16
N GLU A 338 19.27 6.53 12.10
CA GLU A 338 19.22 6.25 13.54
C GLU A 338 18.62 4.88 13.89
N GLY A 339 17.58 4.46 13.19
CA GLY A 339 16.93 3.18 13.48
C GLY A 339 16.25 2.58 12.27
N TYR A 340 16.45 1.29 12.09
CA TYR A 340 15.85 0.49 11.05
C TYR A 340 14.48 -0.03 11.48
N ASN A 341 13.45 0.21 10.67
CA ASN A 341 12.09 -0.28 10.87
C ASN A 341 11.86 -1.47 9.95
N PHE A 342 12.21 -2.65 10.40
CA PHE A 342 12.02 -3.88 9.64
C PHE A 342 10.53 -4.21 9.47
N ASP A 343 10.21 -4.83 8.34
CA ASP A 343 8.87 -5.32 8.06
C ASP A 343 8.61 -6.70 8.68
N SER A 344 9.66 -7.46 8.95
CA SER A 344 9.60 -8.82 9.46
C SER A 344 10.75 -9.16 10.42
N THR A 345 10.52 -10.17 11.26
CA THR A 345 11.57 -10.74 12.14
C THR A 345 12.75 -11.32 11.33
N PRO A 346 12.56 -12.08 10.24
CA PRO A 346 13.67 -12.57 9.43
C PRO A 346 14.60 -11.48 8.89
N GLU A 347 14.10 -10.29 8.55
CA GLU A 347 14.96 -9.16 8.14
C GLU A 347 15.87 -8.70 9.29
N ALA A 348 15.32 -8.58 10.50
CA ALA A 348 16.12 -8.22 11.68
C ALA A 348 17.14 -9.31 12.03
N GLU A 349 16.77 -10.59 11.92
CA GLU A 349 17.66 -11.74 12.13
C GLU A 349 18.77 -11.80 11.08
N PHE A 350 18.47 -11.46 9.83
CA PHE A 350 19.47 -11.37 8.76
C PHE A 350 20.53 -10.31 9.08
N LEU A 351 20.13 -9.14 9.55
CA LEU A 351 21.05 -8.09 9.96
C LEU A 351 21.97 -8.60 11.10
N ASP A 352 21.39 -9.14 12.18
CA ASP A 352 22.14 -9.59 13.35
C ASP A 352 23.10 -10.74 13.00
N TRP A 353 22.66 -11.70 12.20
CA TRP A 353 23.50 -12.79 11.72
C TRP A 353 24.67 -12.29 10.86
N THR A 354 24.39 -11.36 9.92
CA THR A 354 25.44 -10.80 9.05
C THR A 354 26.45 -10.00 9.84
N LEU A 355 26.02 -9.18 10.82
CA LEU A 355 26.93 -8.48 11.72
C LEU A 355 27.81 -9.44 12.53
N GLY A 356 27.25 -10.56 13.00
CA GLY A 356 28.02 -11.63 13.67
C GLY A 356 29.09 -12.24 12.76
N LEU A 357 28.81 -12.42 11.48
CA LEU A 357 29.79 -12.90 10.50
C LEU A 357 30.89 -11.84 10.28
N LEU A 358 30.51 -10.58 10.14
CA LEU A 358 31.44 -9.46 9.94
C LEU A 358 32.36 -9.21 11.16
N GLN A 359 31.91 -9.55 12.38
CA GLN A 359 32.75 -9.49 13.57
C GLN A 359 34.04 -10.31 13.42
N SER A 360 33.95 -11.44 12.72
CA SER A 360 35.10 -12.30 12.43
C SER A 360 35.88 -11.87 11.19
N HIS A 361 35.32 -10.98 10.35
CA HIS A 361 35.89 -10.57 9.07
C HIS A 361 35.70 -9.06 8.83
N PRO A 362 36.23 -8.19 9.73
CA PRO A 362 35.85 -6.76 9.78
C PRO A 362 36.32 -5.92 8.59
N HIS A 363 37.25 -6.43 7.77
CA HIS A 363 37.82 -5.69 6.64
C HIS A 363 37.27 -6.10 5.27
N GLN A 364 36.35 -7.06 5.23
CA GLN A 364 35.82 -7.58 3.97
C GLN A 364 34.67 -6.72 3.41
N ILE A 365 33.90 -6.09 4.28
CA ILE A 365 32.70 -5.32 3.94
C ILE A 365 32.87 -3.88 4.40
N GLU A 366 32.65 -2.93 3.49
CA GLU A 366 32.61 -1.50 3.77
C GLU A 366 31.26 -1.06 4.32
N GLY A 367 30.17 -1.73 3.91
CA GLY A 367 28.82 -1.39 4.34
C GLY A 367 27.83 -2.53 4.23
N LEU A 368 26.87 -2.53 5.16
CA LEU A 368 25.70 -3.39 5.22
C LEU A 368 24.51 -2.50 5.54
N TRP A 369 23.66 -2.18 4.58
CA TRP A 369 22.59 -1.23 4.75
C TRP A 369 21.23 -1.86 4.54
N PHE A 370 20.31 -1.63 5.46
CA PHE A 370 18.90 -1.93 5.27
C PHE A 370 18.27 -0.79 4.45
N THR A 371 17.75 -1.13 3.29
CA THR A 371 17.20 -0.18 2.30
C THR A 371 15.68 -0.23 2.22
N GLY A 372 15.05 -1.27 2.78
CA GLY A 372 13.60 -1.47 2.76
C GLY A 372 12.78 -0.45 3.56
N GLY A 373 13.42 0.29 4.49
CA GLY A 373 12.72 1.22 5.38
C GLY A 373 12.42 2.61 4.81
N LEU A 374 13.21 3.07 3.83
CA LEU A 374 13.07 4.38 3.17
C LEU A 374 12.99 4.20 1.65
N THR A 375 11.79 4.00 1.16
CA THR A 375 11.52 3.65 -0.25
C THR A 375 11.06 4.85 -1.11
N ASP A 376 10.99 6.04 -0.52
CA ASP A 376 10.61 7.28 -1.18
C ASP A 376 11.63 7.67 -2.27
N ALA A 377 11.15 7.93 -3.49
CA ALA A 377 11.97 8.38 -4.62
C ALA A 377 12.79 9.64 -4.35
N GLY A 378 12.33 10.50 -3.43
CA GLY A 378 13.09 11.65 -2.95
C GLY A 378 14.29 11.28 -2.09
N LYS A 379 14.30 10.10 -1.46
CA LYS A 379 15.30 9.67 -0.47
C LYS A 379 16.26 8.60 -0.98
N THR A 380 15.90 7.88 -2.04
CA THR A 380 16.74 6.83 -2.64
C THR A 380 16.47 6.67 -4.13
N ASP A 381 17.51 6.34 -4.90
CA ASP A 381 17.39 5.91 -6.29
C ASP A 381 17.41 4.37 -6.44
N LEU A 382 17.59 3.65 -5.32
CA LEU A 382 17.60 2.18 -5.32
C LEU A 382 16.18 1.63 -5.51
N ARG A 383 15.71 1.69 -6.75
CA ARG A 383 14.36 1.29 -7.13
C ARG A 383 14.39 0.54 -8.46
N ALA A 384 14.11 -0.75 -8.40
CA ALA A 384 13.98 -1.58 -9.60
C ALA A 384 12.56 -1.46 -10.16
N GLU A 385 12.44 -1.31 -11.47
CA GLU A 385 11.16 -1.20 -12.15
C GLU A 385 10.72 -2.57 -12.69
N TYR A 386 9.45 -2.90 -12.52
CA TYR A 386 8.84 -4.11 -13.07
C TYR A 386 7.43 -3.82 -13.58
N LEU A 387 7.01 -4.57 -14.60
CA LEU A 387 5.65 -4.50 -15.15
C LEU A 387 4.72 -5.37 -14.31
N GLY A 388 3.68 -4.78 -13.72
CA GLY A 388 2.67 -5.47 -12.91
C GLY A 388 1.66 -6.25 -13.75
N ASP A 389 0.78 -7.01 -13.08
CA ASP A 389 -0.34 -7.72 -13.71
C ASP A 389 -1.39 -6.75 -14.28
N ASP A 390 -1.45 -5.55 -13.73
CA ASP A 390 -2.30 -4.45 -14.16
C ASP A 390 -1.81 -3.72 -15.42
N GLY A 391 -0.72 -4.21 -16.04
CA GLY A 391 -0.10 -3.58 -17.21
C GLY A 391 0.65 -2.29 -16.92
N ARG A 392 0.81 -1.90 -15.65
CA ARG A 392 1.51 -0.68 -15.24
C ARG A 392 2.91 -0.97 -14.71
N TRP A 393 3.78 0.01 -14.84
CA TRP A 393 5.11 -0.04 -14.27
C TRP A 393 5.06 0.33 -12.78
N HIS A 394 5.65 -0.53 -11.98
CA HIS A 394 5.82 -0.37 -10.54
C HIS A 394 7.29 -0.30 -10.19
N THR A 395 7.58 0.23 -9.03
CA THR A 395 8.94 0.27 -8.49
C THR A 395 9.03 -0.56 -7.21
N TYR A 396 10.20 -1.13 -7.02
CA TYR A 396 10.49 -2.00 -5.89
C TYR A 396 11.89 -1.67 -5.32
N THR A 397 11.99 -1.59 -4.00
CA THR A 397 13.24 -1.37 -3.27
C THR A 397 13.59 -2.65 -2.52
N PRO A 398 14.78 -3.25 -2.71
CA PRO A 398 15.21 -4.43 -2.00
C PRO A 398 15.49 -4.14 -0.52
N ASP A 399 15.55 -5.19 0.31
CA ASP A 399 15.68 -5.04 1.76
C ASP A 399 17.10 -4.62 2.18
N PHE A 400 18.15 -5.21 1.57
CA PHE A 400 19.52 -4.95 1.97
C PHE A 400 20.46 -4.76 0.79
N VAL A 401 21.49 -3.95 1.02
CA VAL A 401 22.67 -3.82 0.17
C VAL A 401 23.91 -4.01 1.01
N LEU A 402 24.77 -4.94 0.61
CA LEU A 402 26.13 -5.10 1.12
C LEU A 402 27.12 -4.56 0.09
N ARG A 403 28.12 -3.83 0.58
CA ARG A 403 29.26 -3.40 -0.25
C ARG A 403 30.54 -4.03 0.27
N ARG A 404 31.21 -4.78 -0.57
CA ARG A 404 32.51 -5.39 -0.29
C ARG A 404 33.64 -4.37 -0.48
N ALA A 405 34.78 -4.57 0.19
CA ALA A 405 35.96 -3.71 0.11
C ALA A 405 36.54 -3.55 -1.30
N ASP A 406 36.33 -4.55 -2.20
CA ASP A 406 36.72 -4.46 -3.61
C ASP A 406 35.70 -3.72 -4.50
N GLY A 407 34.66 -3.13 -3.90
CA GLY A 407 33.64 -2.35 -4.59
C GLY A 407 32.48 -3.18 -5.16
N LYS A 408 32.47 -4.49 -5.00
CA LYS A 408 31.34 -5.36 -5.40
C LYS A 408 30.17 -5.21 -4.44
N HIS A 409 28.97 -5.40 -4.96
CA HIS A 409 27.74 -5.29 -4.20
C HIS A 409 26.96 -6.59 -4.21
N LEU A 410 26.30 -6.90 -3.09
CA LEU A 410 25.28 -7.91 -2.98
C LEU A 410 23.98 -7.23 -2.57
N VAL A 411 22.95 -7.39 -3.39
CA VAL A 411 21.59 -6.98 -3.08
C VAL A 411 20.85 -8.20 -2.55
N VAL A 412 20.27 -8.08 -1.36
CA VAL A 412 19.56 -9.18 -0.71
C VAL A 412 18.10 -8.80 -0.47
N GLU A 413 17.25 -9.73 -0.77
CA GLU A 413 15.83 -9.70 -0.47
C GLU A 413 15.49 -10.83 0.48
N VAL A 414 14.72 -10.54 1.55
CA VAL A 414 14.27 -11.55 2.52
C VAL A 414 12.81 -11.86 2.28
N LYS A 415 12.51 -13.13 2.00
CA LYS A 415 11.15 -13.59 1.68
C LYS A 415 10.73 -14.79 2.51
N SER A 416 9.41 -14.95 2.68
CA SER A 416 8.84 -16.18 3.25
C SER A 416 9.12 -17.38 2.35
N ASP A 417 9.37 -18.54 2.96
CA ASP A 417 9.55 -19.82 2.28
C ASP A 417 8.39 -20.19 1.36
N LYS A 418 7.18 -19.71 1.65
CA LYS A 418 5.99 -19.94 0.83
C LYS A 418 6.09 -19.36 -0.57
N LEU A 419 6.89 -18.31 -0.75
CA LEU A 419 7.09 -17.65 -2.03
C LEU A 419 8.23 -18.27 -2.85
N SER A 420 9.00 -19.19 -2.24
CA SER A 420 10.16 -19.82 -2.88
C SER A 420 9.82 -20.54 -4.19
N PRO A 421 8.76 -21.37 -4.28
CA PRO A 421 8.43 -22.07 -5.52
C PRO A 421 8.14 -21.11 -6.69
N ASP A 422 7.37 -20.06 -6.44
CA ASP A 422 6.97 -19.08 -7.45
C ASP A 422 8.17 -18.27 -7.95
N ILE A 423 8.99 -17.78 -7.02
CA ILE A 423 10.17 -16.99 -7.35
C ILE A 423 11.18 -17.85 -8.12
N HIS A 424 11.45 -19.09 -7.70
CA HIS A 424 12.36 -19.98 -8.43
C HIS A 424 11.84 -20.33 -9.83
N ALA A 425 10.54 -20.59 -9.97
CA ALA A 425 9.94 -20.85 -11.27
C ALA A 425 10.09 -19.64 -12.21
N ASP A 426 9.87 -18.43 -11.73
CA ASP A 426 9.99 -17.21 -12.53
C ASP A 426 11.44 -16.84 -12.83
N MET A 427 12.39 -17.14 -11.93
CA MET A 427 13.83 -17.01 -12.21
C MET A 427 14.27 -18.01 -13.28
N ALA A 428 13.76 -19.26 -13.27
CA ALA A 428 14.02 -20.24 -14.30
C ALA A 428 13.44 -19.83 -15.66
N ARG A 429 12.23 -19.25 -15.68
CA ARG A 429 11.63 -18.67 -16.89
C ARG A 429 12.49 -17.54 -17.46
N HIS A 430 12.95 -16.63 -16.59
CA HIS A 430 13.84 -15.55 -17.00
C HIS A 430 15.12 -16.10 -17.65
N ALA A 431 15.74 -17.11 -17.07
CA ALA A 431 16.90 -17.78 -17.64
C ALA A 431 16.62 -18.45 -19.01
N ALA A 432 15.37 -18.89 -19.23
CA ALA A 432 14.89 -19.42 -20.52
C ALA A 432 14.46 -18.33 -21.52
N GLY A 433 14.53 -17.05 -21.15
CA GLY A 433 14.05 -15.92 -21.99
C GLY A 433 12.54 -15.72 -21.96
N GLU A 434 11.83 -16.36 -21.02
CA GLU A 434 10.39 -16.26 -20.84
C GLU A 434 10.03 -15.18 -19.80
N PRO A 435 8.82 -14.55 -19.89
CA PRO A 435 8.38 -13.57 -18.93
C PRO A 435 8.00 -14.22 -17.59
N PRO A 436 8.27 -13.55 -16.44
CA PRO A 436 7.79 -13.97 -15.14
C PRO A 436 6.26 -13.86 -15.04
N GLN A 437 5.63 -14.72 -14.25
CA GLN A 437 4.18 -14.81 -14.14
C GLN A 437 3.64 -14.25 -12.81
N THR A 438 4.40 -14.35 -11.72
CA THR A 438 3.96 -13.90 -10.41
C THR A 438 4.48 -12.50 -10.09
N GLN A 439 3.80 -11.77 -9.22
CA GLN A 439 4.24 -10.44 -8.80
C GLN A 439 5.61 -10.48 -8.10
N GLU A 440 5.83 -11.43 -7.19
CA GLU A 440 7.11 -11.55 -6.49
C GLU A 440 8.23 -12.03 -7.42
N GLY A 441 7.94 -12.91 -8.36
CA GLY A 441 8.88 -13.29 -9.41
C GLY A 441 9.27 -12.12 -10.32
N ARG A 442 8.34 -11.22 -10.67
CA ARG A 442 8.63 -10.02 -11.45
C ARG A 442 9.59 -9.08 -10.74
N LYS A 443 9.42 -8.87 -9.42
CA LYS A 443 10.34 -8.09 -8.58
C LYS A 443 11.73 -8.73 -8.57
N ALA A 444 11.80 -10.05 -8.33
CA ALA A 444 13.05 -10.79 -8.30
C ALA A 444 13.78 -10.73 -9.66
N VAL A 445 13.05 -10.92 -10.75
CA VAL A 445 13.60 -10.84 -12.12
C VAL A 445 14.07 -9.42 -12.44
N ALA A 446 13.43 -8.37 -11.94
CA ALA A 446 13.88 -7.00 -12.16
C ALA A 446 15.29 -6.74 -11.59
N LEU A 447 15.56 -7.24 -10.37
CA LEU A 447 16.89 -7.16 -9.75
C LEU A 447 17.90 -8.15 -10.38
N LYS A 448 17.43 -9.34 -10.77
CA LYS A 448 18.28 -10.30 -11.51
C LYS A 448 18.79 -9.72 -12.84
N ARG A 449 17.96 -8.96 -13.55
CA ARG A 449 18.38 -8.25 -14.76
C ARG A 449 19.52 -7.24 -14.50
N TRP A 450 19.53 -6.61 -13.32
CA TRP A 450 20.66 -5.76 -12.94
C TRP A 450 21.94 -6.58 -12.74
N GLU A 451 21.86 -7.74 -12.09
CA GLU A 451 22.99 -8.65 -11.95
C GLU A 451 23.49 -9.11 -13.32
N ASP A 452 22.57 -9.55 -14.21
CA ASP A 452 22.93 -10.06 -15.55
C ASP A 452 23.67 -9.02 -16.41
N LEU A 453 23.34 -7.73 -16.25
CA LEU A 453 24.04 -6.62 -16.91
C LEU A 453 25.36 -6.22 -16.21
N ASN A 454 25.55 -6.63 -14.95
CA ASN A 454 26.66 -6.22 -14.11
C ASN A 454 27.33 -7.41 -13.37
N PRO A 455 27.65 -8.53 -14.04
CA PRO A 455 28.07 -9.78 -13.36
C PRO A 455 29.35 -9.65 -12.54
N GLU A 456 30.23 -8.69 -12.87
CA GLU A 456 31.48 -8.44 -12.15
C GLU A 456 31.33 -7.51 -10.94
N ARG A 457 30.22 -6.74 -10.85
CA ARG A 457 30.02 -5.69 -9.85
C ARG A 457 28.86 -5.96 -8.90
N LEU A 458 27.84 -6.71 -9.35
CA LEU A 458 26.58 -6.89 -8.63
C LEU A 458 26.21 -8.36 -8.58
N ARG A 459 25.75 -8.78 -7.41
CA ARG A 459 25.04 -10.04 -7.16
C ARG A 459 23.67 -9.74 -6.58
N TYR A 460 22.69 -10.55 -6.93
CA TYR A 460 21.37 -10.52 -6.34
C TYR A 460 21.04 -11.86 -5.71
N HIS A 461 20.51 -11.83 -4.50
CA HIS A 461 20.14 -13.03 -3.76
C HIS A 461 18.81 -12.87 -3.04
N VAL A 462 17.93 -13.87 -3.17
CA VAL A 462 16.70 -13.97 -2.37
C VAL A 462 16.95 -14.96 -1.23
N MET A 463 16.89 -14.45 -0.02
CA MET A 463 16.98 -15.24 1.21
C MET A 463 15.58 -15.68 1.62
N PHE A 464 15.30 -16.97 1.57
CA PHE A 464 14.04 -17.51 2.06
C PHE A 464 14.16 -17.86 3.53
N ALA A 465 13.26 -17.33 4.38
CA ALA A 465 13.29 -17.57 5.81
C ALA A 465 11.95 -17.22 6.46
N ASP A 466 11.25 -18.21 7.03
CA ASP A 466 10.04 -17.96 7.83
C ASP A 466 10.35 -17.87 9.34
N THR A 467 11.25 -18.71 9.84
CA THR A 467 11.55 -18.83 11.29
C THR A 467 13.03 -18.81 11.62
N ALA A 468 13.86 -19.28 10.70
CA ALA A 468 15.32 -19.29 10.82
C ALA A 468 15.92 -19.15 9.43
N LEU A 469 17.06 -18.47 9.36
CA LEU A 469 17.79 -18.32 8.10
C LEU A 469 18.28 -19.69 7.62
N HIS A 470 17.97 -20.03 6.36
CA HIS A 470 18.39 -21.29 5.77
C HIS A 470 19.90 -21.31 5.46
N ASP A 471 20.52 -22.48 5.64
CA ASP A 471 21.97 -22.64 5.45
C ASP A 471 22.44 -22.37 4.03
N GLU A 472 21.63 -22.68 3.01
CA GLU A 472 21.96 -22.40 1.62
C GLU A 472 22.04 -20.90 1.35
N GLY A 473 21.05 -20.12 1.79
CA GLY A 473 21.07 -18.67 1.68
C GLY A 473 22.22 -18.04 2.45
N LYS A 474 22.46 -18.52 3.68
CA LYS A 474 23.64 -18.10 4.49
C LYS A 474 24.95 -18.38 3.78
N LYS A 475 25.07 -19.54 3.11
CA LYS A 475 26.26 -19.88 2.36
C LYS A 475 26.54 -18.87 1.25
N THR A 476 25.52 -18.51 0.46
CA THR A 476 25.67 -17.53 -0.64
C THR A 476 26.18 -16.19 -0.13
N VAL A 477 25.60 -15.67 0.96
CA VAL A 477 26.03 -14.42 1.58
C VAL A 477 27.43 -14.52 2.15
N ARG A 478 27.74 -15.64 2.83
CA ARG A 478 29.10 -15.90 3.35
C ARG A 478 30.15 -15.96 2.25
N ASP A 479 29.87 -16.69 1.17
CA ASP A 479 30.78 -16.83 0.04
C ASP A 479 31.01 -15.47 -0.64
N PHE A 480 29.98 -14.61 -0.71
CA PHE A 480 30.16 -13.25 -1.20
C PHE A 480 31.05 -12.41 -0.27
N ILE A 481 30.88 -12.50 1.05
CA ILE A 481 31.65 -11.73 2.02
C ILE A 481 33.11 -12.18 2.03
N LEU A 482 33.38 -13.48 1.92
CA LEU A 482 34.72 -14.04 2.01
C LEU A 482 35.51 -13.99 0.68
N GLY A 483 34.85 -13.73 -0.46
CA GLY A 483 35.50 -13.59 -1.79
C GLY A 483 35.41 -14.76 -2.65
#